data_15ba685ec968d2b80132fe9c6ac50e15
#
_entry.id   15ba685ec968d2b80132fe9c6ac50e15
#
_cell.length_a   1.000
_cell.length_b   1.000
_cell.length_c   1.000
_cell.angle_alpha   90.00
_cell.angle_beta   90.00
_cell.angle_gamma   90.00
#
_symmetry.space_group_name_H-M   'P 1'
#
loop_
_entity.id
_entity.type
_entity.pdbx_description
1 polymer ?
#
loop_
_entity_poly.entity_id
_entity_poly.type
_entity_poly.pdbx_seq_one_letter_code
_entity_poly.pdbx_strand_id
1 'polypeptide(L)'
;MKIAFYAPLKPPDHPVPSGDRQLAQALLQALRAGGHETFVASRFRSFDGRGDGIRQTRLRQLGGRLAQRLIARYRNATAPPQVWFTYHLYHKAPDWLGPAVSRALDIPYVVAEASVAAKQRDGLWALGYAGSVAAVEAAAATISLNPVDLAGLRKLRGAASADEYVPPFIDLAAFAGPAADPIAGTRDRGARVRLITVAMMRPGAKLASYRLLAAALARIPPPAWELVVVGDGPARADVEAAFARFEPGQVRLAGFQAPSRVAAWLRDSDIFLWPAIDEAFGMAFIEAQACGLPVVAGNAGGVGAVVASGRTGLLVPAGDIEAFAGAIRRLVADTDLRQRMAREAMAYVRAEHDLPAAAARIDAVLRRVVAKHANRIPADAHPAASS
;
A
#
# COMPACT_ATOMS: atom_id res chain seq x y z
N MET A 1 -5.02 22.40 7.74
CA MET A 1 -5.11 21.87 9.12
C MET A 1 -3.76 21.31 9.53
N LYS A 2 -3.46 21.30 10.84
CA LYS A 2 -2.25 20.63 11.37
C LYS A 2 -2.58 19.21 11.80
N ILE A 3 -1.91 18.23 11.21
CA ILE A 3 -2.23 16.80 11.33
C ILE A 3 -1.08 16.05 11.99
N ALA A 4 -1.36 15.36 13.10
CA ALA A 4 -0.46 14.46 13.77
C ALA A 4 -0.56 13.08 13.10
N PHE A 5 0.44 12.70 12.31
CA PHE A 5 0.50 11.41 11.60
C PHE A 5 1.21 10.35 12.43
N TYR A 6 0.62 9.18 12.52
CA TYR A 6 1.18 8.03 13.21
C TYR A 6 1.03 6.73 12.41
N ALA A 7 2.04 5.86 12.42
CA ALA A 7 2.01 4.56 11.75
C ALA A 7 2.56 3.45 12.68
N PRO A 8 1.68 2.73 13.40
CA PRO A 8 2.04 1.75 14.42
C PRO A 8 2.83 0.55 13.89
N LEU A 9 2.61 0.15 12.65
CA LEU A 9 3.34 -0.94 12.01
C LEU A 9 4.74 -0.50 11.58
N LYS A 10 4.81 0.57 10.77
CA LYS A 10 6.06 1.03 10.17
C LYS A 10 6.01 2.53 9.89
N PRO A 11 6.83 3.35 10.57
CA PRO A 11 6.89 4.78 10.31
C PRO A 11 7.36 5.08 8.87
N PRO A 12 6.97 6.25 8.29
CA PRO A 12 7.29 6.61 6.90
C PRO A 12 8.80 6.79 6.65
N ASP A 13 9.58 7.04 7.69
CA ASP A 13 11.04 7.17 7.67
C ASP A 13 11.80 5.91 8.14
N HIS A 14 11.12 4.77 8.20
CA HIS A 14 11.76 3.50 8.59
C HIS A 14 12.88 3.13 7.61
N PRO A 15 14.08 2.71 8.07
CA PRO A 15 15.23 2.47 7.19
C PRO A 15 15.00 1.37 6.15
N VAL A 16 14.24 0.32 6.50
CA VAL A 16 13.98 -0.80 5.59
C VAL A 16 12.83 -0.48 4.63
N PRO A 17 13.05 -0.46 3.31
CA PRO A 17 12.00 -0.28 2.31
C PRO A 17 10.89 -1.33 2.41
N SER A 18 9.66 -0.94 2.13
CA SER A 18 8.49 -1.85 2.02
C SER A 18 7.31 -1.11 1.42
N GLY A 19 6.29 -1.84 0.94
CA GLY A 19 5.02 -1.27 0.50
C GLY A 19 4.34 -0.41 1.58
N ASP A 20 4.35 -0.88 2.85
CA ASP A 20 3.80 -0.09 3.97
C ASP A 20 4.50 1.27 4.14
N ARG A 21 5.83 1.30 4.00
CA ARG A 21 6.57 2.57 4.07
C ARG A 21 6.24 3.48 2.89
N GLN A 22 6.19 2.93 1.67
CA GLN A 22 5.85 3.70 0.48
C GLN A 22 4.45 4.30 0.59
N LEU A 23 3.47 3.52 1.04
CA LEU A 23 2.11 4.00 1.21
C LEU A 23 1.97 5.01 2.36
N ALA A 24 2.72 4.85 3.47
CA ALA A 24 2.79 5.88 4.51
C ALA A 24 3.33 7.21 3.98
N GLN A 25 4.34 7.16 3.09
CA GLN A 25 4.90 8.34 2.43
C GLN A 25 3.90 8.96 1.44
N ALA A 26 3.22 8.13 0.64
CA ALA A 26 2.19 8.59 -0.29
C ALA A 26 1.02 9.28 0.44
N LEU A 27 0.55 8.72 1.56
CA LEU A 27 -0.47 9.36 2.39
C LEU A 27 -0.03 10.71 2.96
N LEU A 28 1.23 10.82 3.43
CA LEU A 28 1.77 12.12 3.85
C LEU A 28 1.84 13.13 2.71
N GLN A 29 2.20 12.69 1.50
CA GLN A 29 2.19 13.54 0.30
C GLN A 29 0.78 13.97 -0.05
N ALA A 30 -0.20 13.07 -0.03
CA ALA A 30 -1.60 13.38 -0.29
C ALA A 30 -2.19 14.37 0.72
N LEU A 31 -1.89 14.20 2.01
CA LEU A 31 -2.29 15.16 3.06
C LEU A 31 -1.70 16.56 2.80
N ARG A 32 -0.43 16.64 2.42
CA ARG A 32 0.23 17.92 2.09
C ARG A 32 -0.33 18.55 0.81
N ALA A 33 -0.58 17.73 -0.22
CA ALA A 33 -1.24 18.18 -1.46
C ALA A 33 -2.66 18.70 -1.21
N GLY A 34 -3.37 18.18 -0.20
CA GLY A 34 -4.65 18.69 0.30
C GLY A 34 -4.53 19.98 1.12
N GLY A 35 -3.33 20.59 1.22
CA GLY A 35 -3.09 21.84 1.93
C GLY A 35 -2.98 21.70 3.44
N HIS A 36 -2.59 20.51 3.94
CA HIS A 36 -2.41 20.29 5.38
C HIS A 36 -0.94 20.34 5.80
N GLU A 37 -0.68 20.89 6.97
CA GLU A 37 0.60 20.76 7.67
C GLU A 37 0.66 19.39 8.36
N THR A 38 1.62 18.56 8.01
CA THR A 38 1.76 17.21 8.57
C THR A 38 3.07 16.99 9.29
N PHE A 39 3.04 16.29 10.40
CA PHE A 39 4.23 15.86 11.11
C PHE A 39 4.05 14.44 11.68
N VAL A 40 5.14 13.69 11.80
CA VAL A 40 5.14 12.36 12.43
C VAL A 40 5.07 12.53 13.96
N ALA A 41 3.93 12.18 14.54
CA ALA A 41 3.67 12.34 15.98
C ALA A 41 4.55 11.42 16.84
N SER A 42 4.79 10.19 16.36
CA SER A 42 5.61 9.19 17.05
C SER A 42 6.19 8.16 16.07
N ARG A 43 7.40 7.68 16.37
CA ARG A 43 8.03 6.52 15.72
C ARG A 43 7.85 5.23 16.49
N PHE A 44 7.02 5.23 17.52
CA PHE A 44 6.71 4.05 18.30
C PHE A 44 6.07 2.97 17.42
N ARG A 45 6.61 1.77 17.47
CA ARG A 45 6.07 0.60 16.76
C ARG A 45 5.42 -0.33 17.77
N SER A 46 4.11 -0.55 17.64
CA SER A 46 3.36 -1.50 18.46
C SER A 46 3.40 -2.93 17.90
N PHE A 47 4.19 -3.17 16.86
CA PHE A 47 4.21 -4.42 16.11
C PHE A 47 4.72 -5.62 16.94
N ASP A 48 3.88 -6.65 17.02
CA ASP A 48 4.21 -7.99 17.47
C ASP A 48 3.88 -9.03 16.38
N GLY A 49 4.91 -9.60 15.76
CA GLY A 49 4.77 -10.59 14.70
C GLY A 49 4.58 -12.03 15.17
N ARG A 50 4.76 -12.31 16.48
CA ARG A 50 4.82 -13.67 17.03
C ARG A 50 3.62 -14.06 17.89
N GLY A 51 2.78 -13.10 18.29
CA GLY A 51 1.67 -13.36 19.20
C GLY A 51 2.12 -13.53 20.66
N ASP A 52 3.21 -12.83 21.04
CA ASP A 52 3.73 -12.86 22.42
C ASP A 52 2.91 -11.94 23.32
N GLY A 53 2.08 -12.51 24.17
CA GLY A 53 1.19 -11.77 25.08
C GLY A 53 1.92 -10.88 26.08
N ILE A 54 3.13 -11.28 26.55
CA ILE A 54 3.96 -10.46 27.44
C ILE A 54 4.47 -9.23 26.67
N ARG A 55 4.94 -9.43 25.46
CA ARG A 55 5.38 -8.35 24.59
C ARG A 55 4.22 -7.40 24.25
N GLN A 56 3.06 -7.92 23.90
CA GLN A 56 1.87 -7.09 23.61
C GLN A 56 1.48 -6.25 24.81
N THR A 57 1.49 -6.82 26.02
CA THR A 57 1.21 -6.09 27.28
C THR A 57 2.22 -4.97 27.51
N ARG A 58 3.52 -5.24 27.33
CA ARG A 58 4.58 -4.22 27.44
C ARG A 58 4.42 -3.10 26.42
N LEU A 59 4.08 -3.44 25.16
CA LEU A 59 3.83 -2.46 24.11
C LEU A 59 2.62 -1.59 24.42
N ARG A 60 1.51 -2.16 24.95
CA ARG A 60 0.34 -1.40 25.39
C ARG A 60 0.70 -0.43 26.53
N GLN A 61 1.42 -0.88 27.54
CA GLN A 61 1.86 -0.02 28.66
C GLN A 61 2.78 1.12 28.19
N LEU A 62 3.75 0.82 27.32
CA LEU A 62 4.63 1.82 26.72
C LEU A 62 3.83 2.82 25.90
N GLY A 63 2.91 2.35 25.06
CA GLY A 63 2.01 3.20 24.28
C GLY A 63 1.21 4.15 25.16
N GLY A 64 0.62 3.66 26.26
CA GLY A 64 -0.09 4.50 27.22
C GLY A 64 0.79 5.61 27.84
N ARG A 65 2.03 5.28 28.24
CA ARG A 65 2.99 6.30 28.75
C ARG A 65 3.37 7.33 27.69
N LEU A 66 3.56 6.88 26.46
CA LEU A 66 3.86 7.79 25.34
C LEU A 66 2.67 8.69 24.99
N ALA A 67 1.46 8.16 25.02
CA ALA A 67 0.24 8.95 24.82
C ALA A 67 0.14 10.08 25.86
N GLN A 68 0.36 9.80 27.16
CA GLN A 68 0.36 10.82 28.20
C GLN A 68 1.41 11.92 27.95
N ARG A 69 2.62 11.56 27.51
CA ARG A 69 3.66 12.54 27.15
C ARG A 69 3.24 13.41 25.96
N LEU A 70 2.61 12.83 24.94
CA LEU A 70 2.11 13.57 23.77
C LEU A 70 0.96 14.50 24.15
N ILE A 71 0.03 14.05 25.02
CA ILE A 71 -1.05 14.88 25.55
C ILE A 71 -0.49 16.09 26.28
N ALA A 72 0.44 15.90 27.21
CA ALA A 72 1.07 17.00 27.94
C ALA A 72 1.79 17.97 26.98
N ARG A 73 2.54 17.45 26.01
CA ARG A 73 3.23 18.26 25.00
C ARG A 73 2.26 19.08 24.16
N TYR A 74 1.16 18.49 23.68
CA TYR A 74 0.26 19.20 22.77
C TYR A 74 -0.68 20.17 23.50
N ARG A 75 -1.05 19.92 24.76
CA ARG A 75 -1.79 20.89 25.58
C ARG A 75 -1.01 22.19 25.81
N ASN A 76 0.32 22.10 25.87
CA ASN A 76 1.21 23.25 26.07
C ASN A 76 1.76 23.82 24.75
N ALA A 77 1.33 23.31 23.58
CA ALA A 77 1.81 23.77 22.30
C ALA A 77 1.06 25.01 21.83
N THR A 78 1.76 26.01 21.29
CA THR A 78 1.16 27.22 20.69
C THR A 78 0.21 26.87 19.54
N ALA A 79 0.52 25.80 18.79
CA ALA A 79 -0.31 25.30 17.69
C ALA A 79 -0.43 23.77 17.79
N PRO A 80 -1.40 23.27 18.58
CA PRO A 80 -1.62 21.84 18.71
C PRO A 80 -2.16 21.22 17.40
N PRO A 81 -2.08 19.89 17.24
CA PRO A 81 -2.71 19.21 16.11
C PRO A 81 -4.23 19.37 16.19
N GLN A 82 -4.87 19.49 15.01
CA GLN A 82 -6.32 19.57 14.86
C GLN A 82 -6.95 18.24 14.49
N VAL A 83 -6.13 17.28 14.02
CA VAL A 83 -6.53 15.92 13.67
C VAL A 83 -5.42 14.96 14.04
N TRP A 84 -5.78 13.81 14.59
CA TRP A 84 -4.89 12.67 14.68
C TRP A 84 -5.19 11.70 13.54
N PHE A 85 -4.17 11.36 12.74
CA PHE A 85 -4.29 10.50 11.58
C PHE A 85 -3.40 9.27 11.75
N THR A 86 -4.00 8.09 11.89
CA THR A 86 -3.26 6.82 12.00
C THR A 86 -3.33 6.04 10.69
N TYR A 87 -2.18 5.54 10.25
CA TYR A 87 -2.07 4.67 9.09
C TYR A 87 -1.68 3.26 9.47
N HIS A 88 -2.39 2.28 8.92
CA HIS A 88 -2.17 0.84 9.00
C HIS A 88 -2.18 0.29 10.44
N LEU A 89 -3.38 0.10 10.96
CA LEU A 89 -3.58 -0.60 12.22
C LEU A 89 -4.31 -1.94 12.03
N TYR A 90 -3.86 -2.96 12.76
CA TYR A 90 -4.47 -4.28 12.81
C TYR A 90 -3.99 -5.03 14.06
N HIS A 91 -4.48 -6.25 14.29
CA HIS A 91 -4.19 -7.03 15.51
C HIS A 91 -2.71 -7.18 15.87
N LYS A 92 -1.77 -7.19 14.88
CA LYS A 92 -0.32 -7.23 15.15
C LYS A 92 0.30 -5.87 15.42
N ALA A 93 -0.37 -4.79 15.04
CA ALA A 93 0.11 -3.41 15.20
C ALA A 93 -1.06 -2.48 15.57
N PRO A 94 -1.67 -2.64 16.77
CA PRO A 94 -2.76 -1.78 17.23
C PRO A 94 -2.28 -0.36 17.54
N ASP A 95 -3.19 0.62 17.45
CA ASP A 95 -2.88 2.00 17.85
C ASP A 95 -3.14 2.22 19.34
N TRP A 96 -2.08 2.24 20.13
CA TRP A 96 -2.13 2.54 21.57
C TRP A 96 -2.01 4.03 21.91
N LEU A 97 -1.88 4.92 20.90
CA LEU A 97 -1.69 6.36 21.08
C LEU A 97 -2.94 7.16 20.68
N GLY A 98 -3.40 6.97 19.44
CA GLY A 98 -4.40 7.79 18.79
C GLY A 98 -5.70 7.99 19.58
N PRO A 99 -6.37 6.91 20.01
CA PRO A 99 -7.63 7.03 20.75
C PRO A 99 -7.51 7.84 22.05
N ALA A 100 -6.39 7.65 22.77
CA ALA A 100 -6.15 8.37 24.03
C ALA A 100 -5.81 9.85 23.79
N VAL A 101 -4.94 10.13 22.83
CA VAL A 101 -4.52 11.50 22.50
C VAL A 101 -5.67 12.31 21.93
N SER A 102 -6.42 11.75 20.98
CA SER A 102 -7.55 12.44 20.34
C SER A 102 -8.65 12.79 21.36
N ARG A 103 -9.00 11.84 22.23
CA ARG A 103 -9.99 12.08 23.29
C ARG A 103 -9.52 13.17 24.26
N ALA A 104 -8.25 13.14 24.69
CA ALA A 104 -7.72 14.10 25.68
C ALA A 104 -7.52 15.50 25.14
N LEU A 105 -7.36 15.65 23.83
CA LEU A 105 -7.21 16.95 23.14
C LEU A 105 -8.51 17.41 22.48
N ASP A 106 -9.55 16.61 22.55
CA ASP A 106 -10.84 16.84 21.88
C ASP A 106 -10.66 17.17 20.40
N ILE A 107 -10.00 16.25 19.68
CA ILE A 107 -9.76 16.36 18.23
C ILE A 107 -10.22 15.11 17.50
N PRO A 108 -10.64 15.20 16.23
CA PRO A 108 -11.01 14.03 15.42
C PRO A 108 -9.86 13.02 15.29
N TYR A 109 -10.21 11.74 15.45
CA TYR A 109 -9.36 10.59 15.19
C TYR A 109 -9.74 9.98 13.85
N VAL A 110 -8.82 9.91 12.89
CA VAL A 110 -9.01 9.33 11.57
C VAL A 110 -8.04 8.17 11.37
N VAL A 111 -8.54 7.08 10.84
CA VAL A 111 -7.72 5.88 10.58
C VAL A 111 -7.75 5.54 9.10
N ALA A 112 -6.59 5.46 8.47
CA ALA A 112 -6.41 4.91 7.13
C ALA A 112 -5.85 3.50 7.20
N GLU A 113 -6.38 2.59 6.39
CA GLU A 113 -5.95 1.19 6.30
C GLU A 113 -6.04 0.45 7.65
N ALA A 114 -7.26 0.22 8.11
CA ALA A 114 -7.53 -0.62 9.25
C ALA A 114 -8.03 -2.00 8.82
N SER A 115 -7.52 -3.05 9.44
CA SER A 115 -8.02 -4.42 9.22
C SER A 115 -8.37 -5.08 10.54
N VAL A 116 -9.59 -5.60 10.65
CA VAL A 116 -10.12 -6.26 11.84
C VAL A 116 -10.54 -7.68 11.51
N ALA A 117 -9.67 -8.64 11.83
CA ALA A 117 -9.88 -10.06 11.57
C ALA A 117 -10.50 -10.76 12.79
N ALA A 118 -11.80 -11.04 12.77
CA ALA A 118 -12.54 -11.65 13.88
C ALA A 118 -11.94 -12.96 14.39
N LYS A 119 -11.27 -13.74 13.53
CA LYS A 119 -10.56 -14.98 13.91
C LYS A 119 -9.42 -14.77 14.92
N GLN A 120 -9.01 -13.52 15.17
CA GLN A 120 -7.95 -13.19 16.12
C GLN A 120 -8.49 -12.81 17.50
N ARG A 121 -9.82 -12.81 17.68
CA ARG A 121 -10.47 -12.41 18.96
C ARG A 121 -9.95 -13.20 20.13
N ASP A 122 -9.84 -14.51 19.99
CA ASP A 122 -9.47 -15.45 21.06
C ASP A 122 -8.11 -16.11 20.81
N GLY A 123 -7.32 -15.57 19.84
CA GLY A 123 -6.02 -16.11 19.43
C GLY A 123 -4.84 -15.45 20.15
N LEU A 124 -3.64 -15.77 19.67
CA LEU A 124 -2.38 -15.23 20.18
C LEU A 124 -2.31 -13.70 20.15
N TRP A 125 -3.11 -13.04 19.32
CA TRP A 125 -3.19 -11.58 19.22
C TRP A 125 -4.48 -10.99 19.83
N ALA A 126 -5.13 -11.69 20.76
CA ALA A 126 -6.39 -11.23 21.37
C ALA A 126 -6.28 -9.80 21.95
N LEU A 127 -5.19 -9.48 22.64
CA LEU A 127 -4.94 -8.15 23.17
C LEU A 127 -4.81 -7.08 22.06
N GLY A 128 -4.04 -7.38 21.01
CA GLY A 128 -3.88 -6.50 19.85
C GLY A 128 -5.17 -6.37 19.04
N TYR A 129 -5.95 -7.45 18.91
CA TYR A 129 -7.27 -7.43 18.30
C TYR A 129 -8.22 -6.49 19.04
N ALA A 130 -8.34 -6.64 20.36
CA ALA A 130 -9.19 -5.78 21.18
C ALA A 130 -8.77 -4.29 21.07
N GLY A 131 -7.46 -4.02 21.07
CA GLY A 131 -6.94 -2.66 20.87
C GLY A 131 -7.24 -2.09 19.48
N SER A 132 -7.20 -2.92 18.44
CA SER A 132 -7.55 -2.49 17.07
C SER A 132 -9.05 -2.23 16.92
N VAL A 133 -9.91 -3.07 17.49
CA VAL A 133 -11.36 -2.84 17.53
C VAL A 133 -11.68 -1.53 18.23
N ALA A 134 -11.16 -1.32 19.44
CA ALA A 134 -11.39 -0.10 20.19
C ALA A 134 -10.89 1.17 19.45
N ALA A 135 -9.78 1.08 18.75
CA ALA A 135 -9.26 2.19 17.93
C ALA A 135 -10.18 2.50 16.74
N VAL A 136 -10.65 1.47 16.03
CA VAL A 136 -11.58 1.61 14.90
C VAL A 136 -12.92 2.18 15.37
N GLU A 137 -13.47 1.72 16.49
CA GLU A 137 -14.72 2.24 17.08
C GLU A 137 -14.59 3.70 17.52
N ALA A 138 -13.43 4.10 18.04
CA ALA A 138 -13.15 5.48 18.44
C ALA A 138 -12.94 6.44 17.26
N ALA A 139 -12.70 5.93 16.04
CA ALA A 139 -12.40 6.77 14.89
C ALA A 139 -13.64 7.57 14.44
N ALA A 140 -13.45 8.87 14.17
CA ALA A 140 -14.46 9.73 13.56
C ALA A 140 -14.74 9.34 12.10
N ALA A 141 -13.69 8.86 11.39
CA ALA A 141 -13.79 8.27 10.07
C ALA A 141 -12.72 7.21 9.86
N THR A 142 -13.01 6.24 8.97
CA THR A 142 -12.00 5.34 8.42
C THR A 142 -11.85 5.52 6.91
N ILE A 143 -10.63 5.37 6.42
CA ILE A 143 -10.28 5.39 5.00
C ILE A 143 -9.71 4.02 4.66
N SER A 144 -10.42 3.27 3.83
CA SER A 144 -9.95 1.97 3.37
C SER A 144 -9.35 2.08 1.98
N LEU A 145 -8.19 1.45 1.80
CA LEU A 145 -7.52 1.33 0.49
C LEU A 145 -7.88 0.00 -0.19
N ASN A 146 -8.60 -0.87 0.52
CA ASN A 146 -9.05 -2.17 0.05
C ASN A 146 -10.58 -2.29 0.27
N PRO A 147 -11.37 -2.61 -0.78
CA PRO A 147 -12.82 -2.81 -0.66
C PRO A 147 -13.23 -3.91 0.32
N VAL A 148 -12.40 -4.96 0.49
CA VAL A 148 -12.66 -6.06 1.42
C VAL A 148 -12.59 -5.57 2.87
N ASP A 149 -11.57 -4.79 3.21
CA ASP A 149 -11.42 -4.21 4.54
C ASP A 149 -12.53 -3.20 4.84
N LEU A 150 -12.91 -2.37 3.84
CA LEU A 150 -14.05 -1.46 3.96
C LEU A 150 -15.35 -2.20 4.34
N ALA A 151 -15.63 -3.32 3.68
CA ALA A 151 -16.82 -4.12 4.01
C ALA A 151 -16.76 -4.67 5.46
N GLY A 152 -15.58 -5.09 5.92
CA GLY A 152 -15.34 -5.51 7.30
C GLY A 152 -15.54 -4.40 8.32
N LEU A 153 -15.04 -3.21 8.04
CA LEU A 153 -15.18 -2.02 8.90
C LEU A 153 -16.63 -1.56 9.01
N ARG A 154 -17.37 -1.54 7.91
CA ARG A 154 -18.81 -1.20 7.91
C ARG A 154 -19.65 -2.15 8.74
N LYS A 155 -19.31 -3.46 8.77
CA LYS A 155 -19.97 -4.42 9.67
C LYS A 155 -19.70 -4.12 11.15
N LEU A 156 -18.51 -3.63 11.49
CA LEU A 156 -18.13 -3.31 12.85
C LEU A 156 -18.72 -1.97 13.32
N ARG A 157 -18.68 -0.94 12.46
CA ARG A 157 -19.03 0.44 12.83
C ARG A 157 -20.48 0.82 12.51
N GLY A 158 -21.17 0.02 11.72
CA GLY A 158 -22.52 0.29 11.20
C GLY A 158 -22.50 1.10 9.89
N ALA A 159 -23.57 0.98 9.10
CA ALA A 159 -23.67 1.58 7.76
C ALA A 159 -23.68 3.12 7.76
N ALA A 160 -24.02 3.77 8.88
CA ALA A 160 -24.03 5.24 9.00
C ALA A 160 -22.65 5.82 9.36
N SER A 161 -21.62 4.99 9.47
CA SER A 161 -20.26 5.43 9.77
C SER A 161 -19.63 6.20 8.59
N ALA A 162 -18.75 7.14 8.91
CA ALA A 162 -18.00 7.91 7.91
C ALA A 162 -16.82 7.10 7.36
N ASP A 163 -17.13 5.94 6.73
CA ASP A 163 -16.13 5.04 6.16
C ASP A 163 -16.05 5.28 4.65
N GLU A 164 -14.84 5.62 4.17
CA GLU A 164 -14.60 6.02 2.79
C GLU A 164 -13.63 5.06 2.10
N TYR A 165 -13.86 4.82 0.81
CA TYR A 165 -12.91 4.10 -0.04
C TYR A 165 -12.06 5.09 -0.83
N VAL A 166 -10.76 5.00 -0.66
CA VAL A 166 -9.77 5.70 -1.46
C VAL A 166 -8.88 4.63 -2.10
N PRO A 167 -8.92 4.42 -3.42
CA PRO A 167 -8.05 3.46 -4.09
C PRO A 167 -6.57 3.69 -3.73
N PRO A 168 -5.73 2.65 -3.67
CA PRO A 168 -4.28 2.83 -3.57
C PRO A 168 -3.78 3.74 -4.69
N PHE A 169 -2.84 4.63 -4.40
CA PHE A 169 -2.41 5.69 -5.33
C PHE A 169 -0.91 5.92 -5.28
N ILE A 170 -0.39 6.53 -6.33
CA ILE A 170 1.01 6.94 -6.47
C ILE A 170 1.11 8.38 -6.99
N ASP A 171 2.28 8.98 -6.83
CA ASP A 171 2.63 10.21 -7.54
C ASP A 171 3.04 9.87 -8.96
N LEU A 172 2.16 10.12 -9.93
CA LEU A 172 2.41 9.83 -11.34
C LEU A 172 3.57 10.64 -11.93
N ALA A 173 3.93 11.79 -11.35
CA ALA A 173 5.06 12.58 -11.79
C ALA A 173 6.39 11.82 -11.70
N ALA A 174 6.50 10.90 -10.73
CA ALA A 174 7.68 10.03 -10.59
C ALA A 174 7.83 9.03 -11.75
N PHE A 175 6.76 8.76 -12.49
CA PHE A 175 6.71 7.83 -13.63
C PHE A 175 6.54 8.54 -14.97
N ALA A 176 6.36 9.87 -14.97
CA ALA A 176 6.32 10.69 -16.19
C ALA A 176 7.74 11.01 -16.69
N GLY A 177 7.89 11.18 -18.01
CA GLY A 177 9.12 11.66 -18.63
C GLY A 177 10.03 10.58 -19.18
N PRO A 178 11.02 10.97 -20.00
CA PRO A 178 12.04 10.07 -20.51
C PRO A 178 12.88 9.49 -19.37
N ALA A 179 13.46 8.31 -19.58
CA ALA A 179 14.41 7.75 -18.63
C ALA A 179 15.58 8.73 -18.43
N ALA A 180 15.82 9.16 -17.20
CA ALA A 180 16.90 10.11 -16.88
C ALA A 180 18.28 9.55 -17.25
N ASP A 181 18.44 8.20 -17.22
CA ASP A 181 19.62 7.50 -17.69
C ASP A 181 19.21 6.32 -18.57
N PRO A 182 19.82 6.15 -19.76
CA PRO A 182 19.65 4.93 -20.54
C PRO A 182 20.07 3.71 -19.72
N ILE A 183 19.22 2.69 -19.72
CA ILE A 183 19.61 1.41 -19.12
C ILE A 183 20.71 0.82 -20.01
N ALA A 184 21.90 0.55 -19.45
CA ALA A 184 22.99 -0.07 -20.21
C ALA A 184 22.53 -1.40 -20.81
N GLY A 185 22.68 -1.55 -22.14
CA GLY A 185 22.16 -2.67 -22.91
C GLY A 185 20.75 -2.39 -23.44
N THR A 186 20.54 -1.13 -23.91
CA THR A 186 19.30 -0.74 -24.61
C THR A 186 19.02 -1.67 -25.77
N ARG A 187 17.82 -2.13 -25.76
CA ARG A 187 17.10 -3.05 -26.59
C ARG A 187 17.28 -2.78 -28.10
N ASP A 188 17.66 -3.80 -28.80
CA ASP A 188 17.21 -3.96 -30.17
C ASP A 188 15.71 -4.29 -30.14
N ARG A 189 14.86 -3.29 -30.42
CA ARG A 189 13.37 -3.38 -30.26
C ARG A 189 12.71 -4.35 -31.27
N GLY A 190 13.48 -5.22 -31.91
CA GLY A 190 12.99 -6.06 -33.01
C GLY A 190 12.64 -7.51 -32.67
N ALA A 191 13.26 -8.13 -31.67
CA ALA A 191 13.28 -9.59 -31.62
C ALA A 191 12.48 -10.25 -30.49
N ARG A 192 12.36 -9.67 -29.29
CA ARG A 192 11.75 -10.32 -28.12
C ARG A 192 10.86 -9.39 -27.32
N VAL A 193 9.77 -9.95 -26.78
CA VAL A 193 8.91 -9.24 -25.81
C VAL A 193 9.62 -9.21 -24.45
N ARG A 194 9.86 -8.02 -23.91
CA ARG A 194 10.48 -7.86 -22.59
C ARG A 194 9.43 -7.92 -21.50
N LEU A 195 9.51 -8.97 -20.72
CA LEU A 195 8.74 -9.18 -19.51
C LEU A 195 9.48 -8.56 -18.33
N ILE A 196 8.76 -8.05 -17.34
CA ILE A 196 9.37 -7.52 -16.12
C ILE A 196 8.58 -7.93 -14.89
N THR A 197 9.29 -8.17 -13.79
CA THR A 197 8.71 -8.25 -12.45
C THR A 197 9.52 -7.38 -11.48
N VAL A 198 8.81 -6.72 -10.57
CA VAL A 198 9.41 -5.84 -9.54
C VAL A 198 8.87 -6.27 -8.18
N ALA A 199 9.68 -6.97 -7.39
CA ALA A 199 9.28 -7.41 -6.06
C ALA A 199 10.49 -7.69 -5.15
N MET A 200 10.30 -7.54 -3.83
CA MET A 200 11.30 -7.94 -2.84
C MET A 200 11.45 -9.47 -2.81
N MET A 201 12.66 -9.96 -2.72
CA MET A 201 12.96 -11.39 -2.61
C MET A 201 12.91 -11.82 -1.13
N ARG A 202 11.68 -12.06 -0.62
CA ARG A 202 11.44 -12.52 0.75
C ARG A 202 10.95 -13.96 0.78
N PRO A 203 11.28 -14.75 1.82
CA PRO A 203 10.66 -16.05 2.06
C PRO A 203 9.12 -15.95 2.15
N GLY A 204 8.43 -17.05 1.97
CA GLY A 204 6.97 -17.12 2.00
C GLY A 204 6.32 -16.72 0.68
N ALA A 205 5.25 -15.94 0.72
CA ALA A 205 4.40 -15.61 -0.43
C ALA A 205 5.18 -15.00 -1.62
N LYS A 206 6.19 -14.15 -1.36
CA LYS A 206 7.00 -13.55 -2.44
C LYS A 206 7.85 -14.61 -3.16
N LEU A 207 8.52 -15.50 -2.42
CA LEU A 207 9.27 -16.62 -3.03
C LEU A 207 8.34 -17.59 -3.75
N ALA A 208 7.16 -17.89 -3.20
CA ALA A 208 6.15 -18.71 -3.88
C ALA A 208 5.71 -18.09 -5.21
N SER A 209 5.53 -16.76 -5.26
CA SER A 209 5.23 -16.04 -6.50
C SER A 209 6.37 -16.15 -7.52
N TYR A 210 7.63 -16.00 -7.11
CA TYR A 210 8.77 -16.19 -8.02
C TYR A 210 8.84 -17.62 -8.58
N ARG A 211 8.61 -18.64 -7.75
CA ARG A 211 8.60 -20.05 -8.18
C ARG A 211 7.47 -20.32 -9.17
N LEU A 212 6.28 -19.76 -8.93
CA LEU A 212 5.16 -19.87 -9.85
C LEU A 212 5.48 -19.18 -11.19
N LEU A 213 6.05 -17.97 -11.14
CA LEU A 213 6.46 -17.24 -12.35
C LEU A 213 7.45 -18.05 -13.18
N ALA A 214 8.48 -18.63 -12.56
CA ALA A 214 9.45 -19.47 -13.25
C ALA A 214 8.79 -20.73 -13.85
N ALA A 215 7.87 -21.38 -13.11
CA ALA A 215 7.14 -22.55 -13.59
C ALA A 215 6.22 -22.22 -14.78
N ALA A 216 5.57 -21.06 -14.78
CA ALA A 216 4.72 -20.62 -15.88
C ALA A 216 5.55 -20.26 -17.13
N LEU A 217 6.65 -19.55 -16.96
CA LEU A 217 7.55 -19.17 -18.07
C LEU A 217 8.18 -20.39 -18.74
N ALA A 218 8.47 -21.45 -17.98
CA ALA A 218 8.96 -22.71 -18.53
C ALA A 218 7.98 -23.41 -19.51
N ARG A 219 6.71 -22.98 -19.53
CA ARG A 219 5.66 -23.47 -20.46
C ARG A 219 5.54 -22.62 -21.73
N ILE A 220 6.39 -21.60 -21.88
CA ILE A 220 6.36 -20.69 -23.02
C ILE A 220 7.62 -20.90 -23.84
N PRO A 221 7.50 -21.29 -25.13
CA PRO A 221 8.66 -21.56 -25.97
C PRO A 221 9.59 -20.33 -26.11
N PRO A 222 10.93 -20.51 -26.01
CA PRO A 222 11.88 -19.51 -26.46
C PRO A 222 11.86 -19.42 -28.01
N PRO A 223 12.34 -18.33 -28.67
CA PRO A 223 12.98 -17.14 -28.11
C PRO A 223 12.03 -15.92 -27.98
N ALA A 224 10.71 -16.11 -27.90
CA ALA A 224 9.71 -15.06 -28.03
C ALA A 224 9.78 -13.97 -26.92
N TRP A 225 10.46 -14.24 -25.81
CA TRP A 225 10.50 -13.35 -24.65
C TRP A 225 11.86 -13.34 -23.93
N GLU A 226 12.09 -12.28 -23.17
CA GLU A 226 13.13 -12.16 -22.16
C GLU A 226 12.50 -11.61 -20.86
N LEU A 227 13.07 -11.93 -19.69
CA LEU A 227 12.57 -11.47 -18.39
C LEU A 227 13.61 -10.62 -17.67
N VAL A 228 13.19 -9.47 -17.16
CA VAL A 228 13.93 -8.70 -16.17
C VAL A 228 13.29 -8.87 -14.79
N VAL A 229 14.09 -9.25 -13.81
CA VAL A 229 13.69 -9.38 -12.42
C VAL A 229 14.35 -8.25 -11.62
N VAL A 230 13.56 -7.28 -11.18
CA VAL A 230 14.01 -6.16 -10.34
C VAL A 230 13.64 -6.43 -8.90
N GLY A 231 14.64 -6.45 -8.03
CA GLY A 231 14.46 -6.68 -6.61
C GLY A 231 15.62 -7.41 -5.98
N ASP A 232 15.62 -7.45 -4.67
CA ASP A 232 16.62 -8.14 -3.86
C ASP A 232 16.02 -8.55 -2.51
N GLY A 233 16.75 -9.34 -1.75
CA GLY A 233 16.35 -9.73 -0.40
C GLY A 233 16.89 -11.07 0.06
N PRO A 234 16.51 -11.51 1.26
CA PRO A 234 17.10 -12.71 1.89
C PRO A 234 16.81 -14.03 1.15
N ALA A 235 15.82 -14.06 0.25
CA ALA A 235 15.51 -15.23 -0.58
C ALA A 235 16.15 -15.15 -1.99
N ARG A 236 17.15 -14.29 -2.21
CA ARG A 236 17.78 -14.10 -3.53
C ARG A 236 18.31 -15.41 -4.11
N ALA A 237 19.05 -16.20 -3.35
CA ALA A 237 19.59 -17.47 -3.82
C ALA A 237 18.50 -18.46 -4.27
N ASP A 238 17.37 -18.52 -3.54
CA ASP A 238 16.22 -19.34 -3.92
C ASP A 238 15.57 -18.85 -5.21
N VAL A 239 15.51 -17.53 -5.43
CA VAL A 239 14.98 -16.93 -6.66
C VAL A 239 15.93 -17.23 -7.83
N GLU A 240 17.23 -17.08 -7.66
CA GLU A 240 18.24 -17.46 -8.66
C GLU A 240 18.11 -18.93 -9.05
N ALA A 241 17.98 -19.83 -8.07
CA ALA A 241 17.78 -21.26 -8.31
C ALA A 241 16.47 -21.55 -9.08
N ALA A 242 15.37 -20.80 -8.82
CA ALA A 242 14.12 -20.98 -9.55
C ALA A 242 14.24 -20.64 -11.04
N PHE A 243 15.10 -19.69 -11.39
CA PHE A 243 15.33 -19.27 -12.79
C PHE A 243 16.57 -19.90 -13.45
N ALA A 244 17.34 -20.73 -12.74
CA ALA A 244 18.57 -21.35 -13.27
C ALA A 244 18.37 -22.27 -14.48
N ARG A 245 17.14 -22.71 -14.73
CA ARG A 245 16.77 -23.57 -15.86
C ARG A 245 16.69 -22.88 -17.23
N PHE A 246 16.67 -21.54 -17.25
CA PHE A 246 16.55 -20.75 -18.47
C PHE A 246 17.90 -20.49 -19.11
N GLU A 247 17.91 -20.31 -20.42
CA GLU A 247 19.13 -20.04 -21.17
C GLU A 247 19.84 -18.75 -20.70
N PRO A 248 21.17 -18.69 -20.78
CA PRO A 248 21.92 -17.49 -20.47
C PRO A 248 21.39 -16.27 -21.25
N GLY A 249 21.10 -15.17 -20.54
CA GLY A 249 20.57 -13.95 -21.12
C GLY A 249 19.04 -13.92 -21.31
N GLN A 250 18.33 -15.02 -21.12
CA GLN A 250 16.86 -15.06 -21.17
C GLN A 250 16.23 -14.46 -19.91
N VAL A 251 16.85 -14.62 -18.74
CA VAL A 251 16.43 -14.03 -17.47
C VAL A 251 17.57 -13.19 -16.90
N ARG A 252 17.30 -11.90 -16.70
CA ARG A 252 18.23 -10.94 -16.08
C ARG A 252 17.78 -10.58 -14.68
N LEU A 253 18.58 -10.88 -13.68
CA LEU A 253 18.38 -10.45 -12.29
C LEU A 253 19.07 -9.09 -12.10
N ALA A 254 18.29 -8.00 -12.10
CA ALA A 254 18.81 -6.63 -12.02
C ALA A 254 19.17 -6.17 -10.60
N GLY A 255 18.83 -6.99 -9.58
CA GLY A 255 19.08 -6.66 -8.18
C GLY A 255 18.20 -5.51 -7.67
N PHE A 256 18.57 -4.95 -6.52
CA PHE A 256 17.92 -3.77 -5.97
C PHE A 256 18.14 -2.57 -6.88
N GLN A 257 17.07 -1.83 -7.15
CA GLN A 257 17.10 -0.60 -7.94
C GLN A 257 16.45 0.55 -7.16
N ALA A 258 16.99 1.76 -7.32
CA ALA A 258 16.37 2.98 -6.81
C ALA A 258 15.04 3.25 -7.55
N PRO A 259 14.06 3.96 -6.95
CA PRO A 259 12.75 4.18 -7.57
C PRO A 259 12.80 4.77 -8.98
N SER A 260 13.67 5.74 -9.25
CA SER A 260 13.85 6.31 -10.59
C SER A 260 14.34 5.29 -11.61
N ARG A 261 15.20 4.36 -11.20
CA ARG A 261 15.67 3.27 -12.05
C ARG A 261 14.61 2.19 -12.26
N VAL A 262 13.76 1.93 -11.24
CA VAL A 262 12.59 1.05 -11.40
C VAL A 262 11.67 1.59 -12.49
N ALA A 263 11.34 2.89 -12.46
CA ALA A 263 10.52 3.53 -13.48
C ALA A 263 11.17 3.41 -14.89
N ALA A 264 12.49 3.53 -14.99
CA ALA A 264 13.21 3.33 -16.25
C ALA A 264 13.09 1.89 -16.78
N TRP A 265 13.27 0.88 -15.90
CA TRP A 265 13.09 -0.53 -16.25
C TRP A 265 11.67 -0.84 -16.70
N LEU A 266 10.66 -0.28 -16.01
CA LEU A 266 9.25 -0.44 -16.40
C LEU A 266 9.02 0.13 -17.80
N ARG A 267 9.44 1.36 -18.08
CA ARG A 267 9.27 1.98 -19.43
C ARG A 267 10.00 1.25 -20.54
N ASP A 268 11.09 0.54 -20.25
CA ASP A 268 11.85 -0.27 -21.21
C ASP A 268 11.30 -1.68 -21.37
N SER A 269 10.16 -2.00 -20.78
CA SER A 269 9.51 -3.32 -20.81
C SER A 269 8.16 -3.26 -21.54
N ASP A 270 7.59 -4.45 -21.84
CA ASP A 270 6.34 -4.59 -22.59
C ASP A 270 5.18 -5.14 -21.76
N ILE A 271 5.46 -6.00 -20.79
CA ILE A 271 4.45 -6.68 -19.95
C ILE A 271 4.98 -6.80 -18.54
N PHE A 272 4.16 -6.42 -17.55
CA PHE A 272 4.45 -6.64 -16.15
C PHE A 272 3.84 -7.96 -15.68
N LEU A 273 4.63 -8.80 -15.01
CA LEU A 273 4.22 -10.12 -14.51
C LEU A 273 4.38 -10.21 -13.00
N TRP A 274 3.30 -10.60 -12.29
CA TRP A 274 3.40 -10.97 -10.89
C TRP A 274 2.30 -11.94 -10.48
N PRO A 275 2.61 -13.19 -10.06
CA PRO A 275 1.60 -14.16 -9.63
C PRO A 275 0.80 -13.79 -8.40
N ALA A 276 1.29 -12.85 -7.59
CA ALA A 276 0.56 -12.21 -6.51
C ALA A 276 0.04 -13.17 -5.42
N ILE A 277 0.79 -14.20 -5.07
CA ILE A 277 0.44 -15.08 -3.96
C ILE A 277 0.37 -14.26 -2.67
N ASP A 278 -0.80 -14.26 -2.02
CA ASP A 278 -1.07 -13.51 -0.77
C ASP A 278 -0.68 -12.01 -0.88
N GLU A 279 -1.08 -11.35 -1.98
CA GLU A 279 -0.82 -9.95 -2.24
C GLU A 279 -1.99 -9.07 -1.74
N ALA A 280 -1.69 -8.01 -0.98
CA ALA A 280 -2.72 -7.09 -0.49
C ALA A 280 -3.37 -6.29 -1.63
N PHE A 281 -2.59 -5.58 -2.44
CA PHE A 281 -2.99 -4.93 -3.69
C PHE A 281 -1.84 -4.76 -4.69
N GLY A 282 -0.59 -4.72 -4.23
CA GLY A 282 0.60 -4.65 -5.08
C GLY A 282 0.82 -3.29 -5.76
N MET A 283 1.46 -2.36 -5.07
CA MET A 283 1.79 -1.02 -5.61
C MET A 283 2.53 -1.08 -6.95
N ALA A 284 3.36 -2.12 -7.15
CA ALA A 284 4.09 -2.32 -8.39
C ALA A 284 3.19 -2.49 -9.63
N PHE A 285 1.93 -2.93 -9.47
CA PHE A 285 0.97 -2.97 -10.57
C PHE A 285 0.57 -1.57 -11.02
N ILE A 286 0.37 -0.64 -10.07
CA ILE A 286 0.03 0.75 -10.38
C ILE A 286 1.23 1.42 -11.05
N GLU A 287 2.44 1.20 -10.53
CA GLU A 287 3.70 1.71 -11.10
C GLU A 287 3.92 1.22 -12.54
N ALA A 288 3.68 -0.07 -12.80
CA ALA A 288 3.78 -0.67 -14.13
C ALA A 288 2.76 -0.07 -15.10
N GLN A 289 1.50 0.02 -14.69
CA GLN A 289 0.42 0.60 -15.49
C GLN A 289 0.64 2.10 -15.78
N ALA A 290 1.22 2.85 -14.83
CA ALA A 290 1.62 4.25 -15.04
C ALA A 290 2.68 4.38 -16.14
N CYS A 291 3.53 3.36 -16.32
CA CYS A 291 4.51 3.27 -17.40
C CYS A 291 3.94 2.66 -18.71
N GLY A 292 2.64 2.37 -18.76
CA GLY A 292 1.98 1.80 -19.94
C GLY A 292 2.20 0.30 -20.12
N LEU A 293 2.44 -0.46 -19.06
CA LEU A 293 2.55 -1.91 -19.15
C LEU A 293 1.21 -2.58 -18.85
N PRO A 294 0.69 -3.43 -19.73
CA PRO A 294 -0.35 -4.37 -19.35
C PRO A 294 0.17 -5.35 -18.31
N VAL A 295 -0.70 -5.75 -17.40
CA VAL A 295 -0.37 -6.61 -16.25
C VAL A 295 -0.87 -8.02 -16.47
N VAL A 296 -0.07 -9.05 -16.13
CA VAL A 296 -0.57 -10.41 -15.87
C VAL A 296 -0.38 -10.70 -14.38
N ALA A 297 -1.48 -10.99 -13.69
CA ALA A 297 -1.43 -11.22 -12.24
C ALA A 297 -2.40 -12.32 -11.79
N GLY A 298 -2.07 -12.94 -10.63
CA GLY A 298 -3.02 -13.76 -9.89
C GLY A 298 -4.09 -12.87 -9.23
N ASN A 299 -5.36 -13.27 -9.30
CA ASN A 299 -6.47 -12.56 -8.68
C ASN A 299 -6.56 -12.93 -7.19
N ALA A 300 -5.74 -12.28 -6.37
CA ALA A 300 -5.67 -12.47 -4.93
C ALA A 300 -5.84 -11.14 -4.19
N GLY A 301 -6.41 -11.16 -3.00
CA GLY A 301 -6.55 -9.97 -2.14
C GLY A 301 -7.20 -8.79 -2.84
N GLY A 302 -6.52 -7.64 -2.83
CA GLY A 302 -6.97 -6.41 -3.47
C GLY A 302 -6.42 -6.17 -4.88
N VAL A 303 -5.82 -7.17 -5.54
CA VAL A 303 -5.24 -7.01 -6.89
C VAL A 303 -6.29 -6.56 -7.90
N GLY A 304 -7.52 -7.07 -7.81
CA GLY A 304 -8.65 -6.65 -8.66
C GLY A 304 -9.08 -5.18 -8.46
N ALA A 305 -8.65 -4.53 -7.39
CA ALA A 305 -8.91 -3.11 -7.16
C ALA A 305 -7.90 -2.20 -7.88
N VAL A 306 -6.76 -2.75 -8.33
CA VAL A 306 -5.69 -1.99 -9.00
C VAL A 306 -5.43 -2.44 -10.43
N VAL A 307 -5.97 -3.61 -10.84
CA VAL A 307 -5.88 -4.12 -12.21
C VAL A 307 -7.28 -4.41 -12.72
N ALA A 308 -7.75 -3.66 -13.71
CA ALA A 308 -9.04 -3.90 -14.37
C ALA A 308 -8.89 -5.05 -15.39
N SER A 309 -9.32 -6.26 -14.97
CA SER A 309 -9.18 -7.48 -15.79
C SER A 309 -9.83 -7.35 -17.17
N GLY A 310 -9.13 -7.78 -18.22
CA GLY A 310 -9.54 -7.65 -19.61
C GLY A 310 -9.36 -6.26 -20.23
N ARG A 311 -9.09 -5.24 -19.40
CA ARG A 311 -8.90 -3.84 -19.83
C ARG A 311 -7.47 -3.37 -19.65
N THR A 312 -6.92 -3.42 -18.45
CA THR A 312 -5.55 -2.97 -18.14
C THR A 312 -4.57 -4.12 -17.96
N GLY A 313 -5.06 -5.35 -17.97
CA GLY A 313 -4.29 -6.57 -17.81
C GLY A 313 -5.17 -7.80 -17.78
N LEU A 314 -4.56 -8.95 -17.50
CA LEU A 314 -5.22 -10.25 -17.38
C LEU A 314 -5.07 -10.76 -15.95
N LEU A 315 -6.19 -10.93 -15.25
CA LEU A 315 -6.22 -11.58 -13.95
C LEU A 315 -6.62 -13.04 -14.11
N VAL A 316 -5.85 -13.92 -13.47
CA VAL A 316 -6.08 -15.38 -13.49
C VAL A 316 -6.29 -15.90 -12.07
N PRO A 317 -6.86 -17.10 -11.87
CA PRO A 317 -6.97 -17.68 -10.54
C PRO A 317 -5.60 -17.72 -9.84
N ALA A 318 -5.57 -17.31 -8.57
CA ALA A 318 -4.33 -17.28 -7.80
C ALA A 318 -3.76 -18.71 -7.64
N GLY A 319 -2.48 -18.88 -7.94
CA GLY A 319 -1.81 -20.17 -7.89
C GLY A 319 -1.94 -21.04 -9.15
N ASP A 320 -2.77 -20.67 -10.12
CA ASP A 320 -2.94 -21.42 -11.36
C ASP A 320 -1.83 -21.12 -12.37
N ILE A 321 -0.88 -22.04 -12.47
CA ILE A 321 0.30 -21.93 -13.34
C ILE A 321 -0.11 -21.96 -14.83
N GLU A 322 -1.06 -22.80 -15.22
CA GLU A 322 -1.47 -22.93 -16.62
C GLU A 322 -2.23 -21.70 -17.11
N ALA A 323 -3.17 -21.20 -16.30
CA ALA A 323 -3.87 -19.95 -16.60
C ALA A 323 -2.91 -18.77 -16.68
N PHE A 324 -1.91 -18.71 -15.78
CA PHE A 324 -0.89 -17.66 -15.79
C PHE A 324 0.00 -17.71 -17.05
N ALA A 325 0.47 -18.91 -17.40
CA ALA A 325 1.24 -19.14 -18.65
C ALA A 325 0.41 -18.81 -19.90
N GLY A 326 -0.86 -19.20 -19.93
CA GLY A 326 -1.81 -18.89 -21.00
C GLY A 326 -2.00 -17.39 -21.20
N ALA A 327 -2.16 -16.63 -20.11
CA ALA A 327 -2.27 -15.17 -20.15
C ALA A 327 -0.99 -14.51 -20.68
N ILE A 328 0.18 -14.98 -20.26
CA ILE A 328 1.47 -14.49 -20.80
C ILE A 328 1.57 -14.78 -22.29
N ARG A 329 1.32 -16.03 -22.73
CA ARG A 329 1.36 -16.42 -24.17
C ARG A 329 0.46 -15.52 -25.00
N ARG A 330 -0.75 -15.24 -24.53
CA ARG A 330 -1.70 -14.37 -25.23
C ARG A 330 -1.14 -12.96 -25.41
N LEU A 331 -0.57 -12.34 -24.38
CA LEU A 331 0.01 -11.01 -24.49
C LEU A 331 1.34 -11.00 -25.25
N VAL A 332 2.14 -12.07 -25.21
CA VAL A 332 3.37 -12.19 -26.01
C VAL A 332 3.05 -12.26 -27.50
N ALA A 333 2.01 -13.01 -27.88
CA ALA A 333 1.64 -13.24 -29.28
C ALA A 333 0.86 -12.04 -29.91
N ASP A 334 0.03 -11.35 -29.13
CA ASP A 334 -0.89 -10.32 -29.63
C ASP A 334 -0.39 -8.91 -29.30
N THR A 335 0.31 -8.30 -30.25
CA THR A 335 0.85 -6.92 -30.13
C THR A 335 -0.26 -5.87 -30.03
N ASP A 336 -1.35 -6.04 -30.77
CA ASP A 336 -2.46 -5.08 -30.76
C ASP A 336 -3.19 -5.09 -29.41
N LEU A 337 -3.39 -6.26 -28.84
CA LEU A 337 -3.94 -6.41 -27.50
C LEU A 337 -3.04 -5.74 -26.45
N ARG A 338 -1.71 -5.98 -26.51
CA ARG A 338 -0.74 -5.32 -25.62
C ARG A 338 -0.85 -3.80 -25.70
N GLN A 339 -0.85 -3.25 -26.92
CA GLN A 339 -0.92 -1.80 -27.12
C GLN A 339 -2.26 -1.20 -26.65
N ARG A 340 -3.37 -1.88 -26.89
CA ARG A 340 -4.68 -1.43 -26.36
C ARG A 340 -4.65 -1.41 -24.83
N MET A 341 -4.25 -2.52 -24.21
CA MET A 341 -4.17 -2.61 -22.74
C MET A 341 -3.19 -1.60 -22.14
N ALA A 342 -2.08 -1.31 -22.81
CA ALA A 342 -1.12 -0.30 -22.38
C ALA A 342 -1.72 1.11 -22.30
N ARG A 343 -2.48 1.51 -23.33
CA ARG A 343 -3.20 2.80 -23.34
C ARG A 343 -4.26 2.87 -22.24
N GLU A 344 -5.05 1.80 -22.11
CA GLU A 344 -6.06 1.70 -21.05
C GLU A 344 -5.45 1.71 -19.64
N ALA A 345 -4.29 1.06 -19.44
CA ALA A 345 -3.57 1.04 -18.18
C ALA A 345 -3.16 2.46 -17.73
N MET A 346 -2.55 3.23 -18.62
CA MET A 346 -2.19 4.63 -18.32
C MET A 346 -3.42 5.51 -18.03
N ALA A 347 -4.49 5.36 -18.81
CA ALA A 347 -5.72 6.11 -18.59
C ALA A 347 -6.38 5.75 -17.26
N TYR A 348 -6.44 4.47 -16.93
CA TYR A 348 -7.02 3.96 -15.68
C TYR A 348 -6.25 4.46 -14.45
N VAL A 349 -4.93 4.33 -14.44
CA VAL A 349 -4.12 4.79 -13.30
C VAL A 349 -4.22 6.30 -13.10
N ARG A 350 -4.25 7.07 -14.19
CA ARG A 350 -4.44 8.53 -14.13
C ARG A 350 -5.81 8.92 -13.55
N ALA A 351 -6.85 8.17 -13.87
CA ALA A 351 -8.19 8.46 -13.39
C ALA A 351 -8.42 8.03 -11.92
N GLU A 352 -7.90 6.86 -11.54
CA GLU A 352 -8.29 6.21 -10.28
C GLU A 352 -7.19 6.17 -9.22
N HIS A 353 -5.91 6.22 -9.62
CA HIS A 353 -4.75 5.93 -8.75
C HIS A 353 -3.76 7.09 -8.68
N ASP A 354 -4.16 8.31 -9.08
CA ASP A 354 -3.28 9.48 -9.02
C ASP A 354 -3.37 10.17 -7.65
N LEU A 355 -2.23 10.65 -7.18
CA LEU A 355 -2.09 11.35 -5.89
C LEU A 355 -3.02 12.56 -5.73
N PRO A 356 -3.21 13.47 -6.73
CA PRO A 356 -4.15 14.57 -6.61
C PRO A 356 -5.60 14.14 -6.35
N ALA A 357 -6.07 13.09 -7.03
CA ALA A 357 -7.42 12.56 -6.84
C ALA A 357 -7.60 11.96 -5.43
N ALA A 358 -6.61 11.21 -4.96
CA ALA A 358 -6.59 10.68 -3.60
C ALA A 358 -6.53 11.80 -2.55
N ALA A 359 -5.72 12.82 -2.77
CA ALA A 359 -5.60 13.99 -1.89
C ALA A 359 -6.94 14.71 -1.73
N ALA A 360 -7.66 14.95 -2.83
CA ALA A 360 -8.98 15.57 -2.80
C ALA A 360 -10.01 14.73 -2.01
N ARG A 361 -10.03 13.41 -2.20
CA ARG A 361 -10.91 12.49 -1.44
C ARG A 361 -10.58 12.50 0.05
N ILE A 362 -9.30 12.42 0.41
CA ILE A 362 -8.83 12.44 1.81
C ILE A 362 -9.16 13.80 2.45
N ASP A 363 -8.92 14.93 1.78
CA ASP A 363 -9.26 16.26 2.27
C ASP A 363 -10.76 16.41 2.53
N ALA A 364 -11.61 15.91 1.64
CA ALA A 364 -13.06 15.92 1.83
C ALA A 364 -13.50 15.16 3.09
N VAL A 365 -12.88 14.00 3.37
CA VAL A 365 -13.12 13.25 4.62
C VAL A 365 -12.71 14.07 5.83
N LEU A 366 -11.52 14.63 5.81
CA LEU A 366 -10.96 15.42 6.93
C LEU A 366 -11.81 16.64 7.23
N ARG A 367 -12.21 17.42 6.22
CA ARG A 367 -13.08 18.58 6.40
C ARG A 367 -14.43 18.19 7.00
N ARG A 368 -15.04 17.11 6.50
CA ARG A 368 -16.32 16.59 6.99
C ARG A 368 -16.24 16.20 8.47
N VAL A 369 -15.19 15.48 8.89
CA VAL A 369 -15.06 15.07 10.29
C VAL A 369 -14.75 16.22 11.23
N VAL A 370 -13.95 17.21 10.80
CA VAL A 370 -13.65 18.40 11.60
C VAL A 370 -14.89 19.27 11.75
N ALA A 371 -15.66 19.52 10.69
CA ALA A 371 -16.92 20.25 10.75
C ALA A 371 -17.95 19.56 11.67
N LYS A 372 -18.10 18.23 11.55
CA LYS A 372 -19.00 17.46 12.41
C LYS A 372 -18.54 17.48 13.87
N HIS A 373 -17.25 17.49 14.12
CA HIS A 373 -16.67 17.57 15.46
C HIS A 373 -16.95 18.94 16.11
N ALA A 374 -16.69 20.02 15.37
CA ALA A 374 -16.96 21.38 15.82
C ALA A 374 -18.45 21.61 16.20
N ASN A 375 -19.38 21.03 15.42
CA ASN A 375 -20.82 21.13 15.69
C ASN A 375 -21.30 20.28 16.90
N ARG A 376 -20.43 19.44 17.50
CA ARG A 376 -20.76 18.67 18.71
C ARG A 376 -20.47 19.45 20.01
N ILE A 377 -19.70 20.53 19.94
CA ILE A 377 -19.41 21.40 21.08
C ILE A 377 -20.60 22.36 21.19
N PRO A 378 -21.40 22.33 22.28
CA PRO A 378 -22.47 23.30 22.47
C PRO A 378 -21.89 24.73 22.47
N ALA A 379 -22.61 25.70 21.90
CA ALA A 379 -22.19 27.10 21.81
C ALA A 379 -21.98 27.78 23.18
N ASP A 380 -22.37 27.13 24.28
CA ASP A 380 -22.34 27.68 25.63
C ASP A 380 -21.01 27.53 26.38
N ALA A 381 -19.94 27.06 25.72
CA ALA A 381 -18.61 26.87 26.36
C ALA A 381 -17.62 28.04 26.14
N HIS A 382 -18.10 29.22 25.73
CA HIS A 382 -17.29 30.42 25.78
C HIS A 382 -17.41 31.04 27.19
N PRO A 383 -16.30 31.12 27.99
CA PRO A 383 -16.32 31.96 29.18
C PRO A 383 -16.55 33.40 28.72
N ALA A 384 -17.63 34.00 29.21
CA ALA A 384 -17.91 35.43 29.07
C ALA A 384 -16.63 36.21 29.47
N ALA A 385 -16.11 37.00 28.55
CA ALA A 385 -15.10 38.02 28.86
C ALA A 385 -15.75 38.96 29.91
N SER A 386 -15.34 38.79 31.14
CA SER A 386 -15.67 39.73 32.21
C SER A 386 -14.94 41.05 31.89
N SER A 387 -15.77 42.07 31.73
CA SER A 387 -15.47 43.49 31.68
C SER A 387 -14.59 43.98 32.82
#